data_6543c1146efba6b054a6ff0f9826d019
#
_entry.id   6543c1146efba6b054a6ff0f9826d019
#
_cell.length_a   1.000
_cell.length_b   1.000
_cell.length_c   1.000
_cell.angle_alpha   90.00
_cell.angle_beta   90.00
_cell.angle_gamma   90.00
#
_symmetry.space_group_name_H-M   'P 1'
#
loop_
_entity.id
_entity.type
_entity.pdbx_description
1 polymer ?
#
loop_
_entity_poly.entity_id
_entity_poly.type
_entity_poly.pdbx_seq_one_letter_code
_entity_poly.pdbx_strand_id
1 'polypeptide(L)'
;MGTPSPKDDKGEPVRFHVNRDVFSEAVSFVVKLLPQRNPQPILAGVLIDATDAGLSLAAFDYEASARTTIEATVDEPGTILVHGRLLSDIASRLPNAPIQIEVDDDGGIVLTCGSARFTLASMPVQEYPAIPEVSGDSGLVPGDDFATSIAQVAFAASRDDVTPVLTGVQLEVTGTRLSLVATDRYRVALREIPWDGGSAASEESTAALVPARTLTEVGKTFSHGGDISIAFSGSGDREIIAFTSGNKTVTSLLIKGNFPPVRRLFPEGTDHHAVVNTAELAEAVRRVSLVLDRSAPLRFTFTTDGVTMDASGGEQARASETVDAHLIGDDVTLGLNPQYLLEALTAVKSEFVRITFTSSDNANKLSPVLITSQTSVDKAGADTFKYLLQPNLLLR
;
A
#
# COMPACT_ATOMS: atom_id res chain seq x y z
N MET A 1 23.29 47.87 -34.23
CA MET A 1 22.84 47.15 -33.04
C MET A 1 22.16 45.84 -33.54
N GLY A 2 22.94 44.78 -33.56
CA GLY A 2 22.44 43.45 -33.98
C GLY A 2 21.65 42.81 -32.86
N THR A 3 20.43 42.41 -33.15
CA THR A 3 19.63 41.54 -32.27
C THR A 3 20.37 40.21 -32.13
N PRO A 4 20.56 39.68 -30.89
CA PRO A 4 21.12 38.36 -30.75
C PRO A 4 20.12 37.33 -31.31
N SER A 5 20.63 36.48 -32.19
CA SER A 5 19.95 35.28 -32.70
C SER A 5 19.51 34.39 -31.51
N PRO A 6 18.32 33.77 -31.55
CA PRO A 6 17.99 32.78 -30.54
C PRO A 6 19.06 31.68 -30.61
N LYS A 7 19.69 31.39 -29.47
CA LYS A 7 20.55 30.23 -29.34
C LYS A 7 19.68 29.02 -29.60
N ASP A 8 20.03 28.25 -30.62
CA ASP A 8 19.51 26.89 -30.83
C ASP A 8 19.68 26.14 -29.53
N ASP A 9 18.58 25.81 -28.92
CA ASP A 9 18.48 24.94 -27.73
C ASP A 9 18.70 23.49 -28.22
N LYS A 10 19.90 23.22 -28.73
CA LYS A 10 20.33 21.84 -29.01
C LYS A 10 20.54 21.19 -27.66
N GLY A 11 19.69 20.21 -27.30
CA GLY A 11 19.85 19.41 -26.10
C GLY A 11 21.29 18.89 -26.00
N GLU A 12 21.84 18.83 -24.80
CA GLU A 12 23.17 18.25 -24.58
C GLU A 12 23.17 16.82 -25.12
N PRO A 13 24.26 16.41 -25.83
CA PRO A 13 24.34 15.03 -26.32
C PRO A 13 24.32 14.05 -25.14
N VAL A 14 23.42 13.09 -25.19
CA VAL A 14 23.34 12.02 -24.17
C VAL A 14 23.42 10.70 -24.88
N ARG A 15 24.32 9.81 -24.42
CA ARG A 15 24.44 8.47 -24.98
C ARG A 15 24.87 7.47 -23.90
N PHE A 16 24.15 6.35 -23.85
CA PHE A 16 24.48 5.27 -22.93
C PHE A 16 24.00 3.88 -23.41
N HIS A 17 24.62 2.85 -22.85
CA HIS A 17 24.29 1.45 -23.07
C HIS A 17 23.89 0.78 -21.78
N VAL A 18 22.82 -0.03 -21.79
CA VAL A 18 22.31 -0.69 -20.59
C VAL A 18 21.76 -2.09 -20.91
N ASN A 19 21.80 -2.98 -19.93
CA ASN A 19 21.17 -4.28 -20.04
C ASN A 19 19.64 -4.13 -20.12
N ARG A 20 19.01 -4.86 -21.05
CA ARG A 20 17.59 -4.78 -21.32
C ARG A 20 16.71 -5.11 -20.10
N ASP A 21 17.03 -6.19 -19.38
CA ASP A 21 16.20 -6.64 -18.26
C ASP A 21 16.31 -5.68 -17.08
N VAL A 22 17.52 -5.22 -16.78
CA VAL A 22 17.78 -4.22 -15.73
C VAL A 22 17.06 -2.91 -16.03
N PHE A 23 17.13 -2.44 -17.27
CA PHE A 23 16.44 -1.21 -17.70
C PHE A 23 14.91 -1.34 -17.63
N SER A 24 14.37 -2.46 -18.14
CA SER A 24 12.93 -2.72 -18.13
C SER A 24 12.37 -2.79 -16.71
N GLU A 25 13.09 -3.44 -15.78
CA GLU A 25 12.72 -3.47 -14.38
C GLU A 25 12.74 -2.08 -13.74
N ALA A 26 13.81 -1.30 -13.96
CA ALA A 26 13.95 0.04 -13.43
C ALA A 26 12.85 0.98 -13.92
N VAL A 27 12.57 0.99 -15.23
CA VAL A 27 11.48 1.79 -15.81
C VAL A 27 10.12 1.35 -15.24
N SER A 28 9.86 0.04 -15.19
CA SER A 28 8.61 -0.49 -14.62
C SER A 28 8.42 -0.07 -13.16
N PHE A 29 9.49 -0.08 -12.37
CA PHE A 29 9.45 0.34 -10.98
C PHE A 29 9.04 1.81 -10.84
N VAL A 30 9.72 2.74 -11.52
CA VAL A 30 9.44 4.17 -11.35
C VAL A 30 8.07 4.58 -11.93
N VAL A 31 7.60 3.90 -12.97
CA VAL A 31 6.32 4.18 -13.62
C VAL A 31 5.10 3.71 -12.82
N LYS A 32 5.25 2.68 -11.97
CA LYS A 32 4.14 2.14 -11.15
C LYS A 32 3.50 3.17 -10.23
N LEU A 33 4.29 4.13 -9.71
CA LEU A 33 3.80 5.18 -8.84
C LEU A 33 3.12 6.33 -9.58
N LEU A 34 3.34 6.47 -10.89
CA LEU A 34 2.71 7.52 -11.66
C LEU A 34 1.19 7.33 -11.72
N PRO A 35 0.39 8.37 -11.47
CA PRO A 35 -1.06 8.29 -11.54
C PRO A 35 -1.52 7.94 -12.96
N GLN A 36 -2.67 7.25 -13.05
CA GLN A 36 -3.21 6.85 -14.37
C GLN A 36 -3.63 8.05 -15.22
N ARG A 37 -4.02 9.13 -14.60
CA ARG A 37 -4.34 10.41 -15.24
C ARG A 37 -3.63 11.49 -14.45
N ASN A 38 -2.69 12.18 -15.11
CA ASN A 38 -2.02 13.32 -14.53
C ASN A 38 -2.58 14.59 -15.16
N PRO A 39 -3.03 15.57 -14.38
CA PRO A 39 -3.52 16.85 -14.92
C PRO A 39 -2.41 17.66 -15.58
N GLN A 40 -1.15 17.40 -15.22
CA GLN A 40 0.03 18.05 -15.80
C GLN A 40 0.81 17.04 -16.64
N PRO A 41 0.88 17.20 -17.97
CA PRO A 41 1.56 16.25 -18.86
C PRO A 41 3.03 16.00 -18.51
N ILE A 42 3.73 17.01 -17.99
CA ILE A 42 5.15 16.91 -17.60
C ILE A 42 5.39 15.84 -16.52
N LEU A 43 4.45 15.65 -15.61
CA LEU A 43 4.52 14.65 -14.53
C LEU A 43 4.28 13.20 -15.00
N ALA A 44 3.92 13.00 -16.27
CA ALA A 44 3.91 11.67 -16.88
C ALA A 44 5.31 11.22 -17.32
N GLY A 45 6.32 12.09 -17.16
CA GLY A 45 7.70 11.84 -17.53
C GLY A 45 8.44 10.96 -16.52
N VAL A 46 9.42 10.21 -17.03
CA VAL A 46 10.50 9.59 -16.27
C VAL A 46 11.78 10.35 -16.57
N LEU A 47 12.37 10.90 -15.53
CA LEU A 47 13.68 11.56 -15.59
C LEU A 47 14.76 10.48 -15.56
N ILE A 48 15.65 10.50 -16.52
CA ILE A 48 16.81 9.62 -16.62
C ILE A 48 18.05 10.50 -16.60
N ASP A 49 18.85 10.35 -15.58
CA ASP A 49 20.12 11.05 -15.40
C ASP A 49 21.27 10.06 -15.61
N ALA A 50 22.05 10.29 -16.66
CA ALA A 50 23.19 9.46 -17.05
C ALA A 50 24.47 10.12 -16.58
N THR A 51 25.23 9.45 -15.72
CA THR A 51 26.50 9.91 -15.15
C THR A 51 27.55 8.83 -15.25
N ASP A 52 28.80 9.15 -14.96
CA ASP A 52 29.89 8.16 -14.90
C ASP A 52 29.63 7.01 -13.89
N ALA A 53 28.72 7.22 -12.94
CA ALA A 53 28.33 6.21 -11.96
C ALA A 53 27.20 5.26 -12.44
N GLY A 54 26.62 5.51 -13.63
CA GLY A 54 25.50 4.78 -14.21
C GLY A 54 24.25 5.64 -14.41
N LEU A 55 23.08 5.01 -14.40
CA LEU A 55 21.81 5.69 -14.62
C LEU A 55 21.03 5.84 -13.32
N SER A 56 20.48 7.02 -13.10
CA SER A 56 19.42 7.27 -12.12
C SER A 56 18.09 7.48 -12.86
N LEU A 57 17.09 6.65 -12.57
CA LEU A 57 15.74 6.81 -13.10
C LEU A 57 14.84 7.31 -11.98
N ALA A 58 14.03 8.32 -12.26
CA ALA A 58 13.12 8.86 -11.25
C ALA A 58 11.79 9.33 -11.87
N ALA A 59 10.72 9.21 -11.07
CA ALA A 59 9.40 9.74 -11.38
C ALA A 59 8.83 10.44 -10.15
N PHE A 60 8.05 11.51 -10.36
CA PHE A 60 7.48 12.33 -9.30
C PHE A 60 6.15 12.95 -9.74
N ASP A 61 5.15 12.95 -8.84
CA ASP A 61 3.82 13.50 -9.10
C ASP A 61 3.38 14.58 -8.10
N TYR A 62 4.31 15.18 -7.38
CA TYR A 62 4.14 16.08 -6.23
C TYR A 62 3.71 15.41 -4.93
N GLU A 63 3.11 14.22 -4.95
CA GLU A 63 2.67 13.49 -3.76
C GLU A 63 3.66 12.37 -3.40
N ALA A 64 4.14 11.65 -4.42
CA ALA A 64 5.08 10.56 -4.24
C ALA A 64 6.16 10.58 -5.32
N SER A 65 7.34 10.07 -4.99
CA SER A 65 8.41 9.83 -5.96
C SER A 65 8.92 8.40 -5.88
N ALA A 66 9.41 7.89 -7.01
CA ALA A 66 10.19 6.68 -7.08
C ALA A 66 11.52 7.00 -7.72
N ARG A 67 12.61 6.47 -7.17
CA ARG A 67 13.96 6.59 -7.71
C ARG A 67 14.67 5.24 -7.65
N THR A 68 15.42 4.92 -8.70
CA THR A 68 16.31 3.75 -8.69
C THR A 68 17.58 4.08 -9.47
N THR A 69 18.68 3.45 -9.08
CA THR A 69 19.97 3.56 -9.78
C THR A 69 20.33 2.21 -10.37
N ILE A 70 20.87 2.20 -11.58
CA ILE A 70 21.28 0.99 -12.28
C ILE A 70 22.63 1.16 -12.95
N GLU A 71 23.36 0.07 -13.10
CA GLU A 71 24.61 0.05 -13.82
C GLU A 71 24.38 0.24 -15.34
N ALA A 72 25.17 1.07 -15.96
CA ALA A 72 25.18 1.31 -17.39
C ALA A 72 26.55 1.80 -17.85
N THR A 73 26.84 1.67 -19.12
CA THR A 73 28.00 2.32 -19.75
C THR A 73 27.55 3.63 -20.32
N VAL A 74 28.05 4.74 -19.81
CA VAL A 74 27.70 6.09 -20.25
C VAL A 74 28.83 6.63 -21.10
N ASP A 75 28.55 6.90 -22.38
CA ASP A 75 29.51 7.47 -23.32
C ASP A 75 29.43 9.01 -23.29
N GLU A 76 28.23 9.57 -23.17
CA GLU A 76 27.98 11.00 -23.12
C GLU A 76 26.96 11.25 -21.95
N PRO A 77 27.43 11.83 -20.84
CA PRO A 77 26.57 12.08 -19.68
C PRO A 77 25.56 13.21 -19.96
N GLY A 78 24.42 13.15 -19.28
CA GLY A 78 23.38 14.16 -19.36
C GLY A 78 22.02 13.64 -18.89
N THR A 79 21.01 14.51 -18.95
CA THR A 79 19.68 14.22 -18.42
C THR A 79 18.64 14.28 -19.51
N ILE A 80 17.77 13.28 -19.56
CA ILE A 80 16.63 13.21 -20.48
C ILE A 80 15.32 12.99 -19.71
N LEU A 81 14.21 13.48 -20.27
CA LEU A 81 12.87 13.28 -19.76
C LEU A 81 11.99 12.67 -20.85
N VAL A 82 11.40 11.52 -20.57
CA VAL A 82 10.63 10.70 -21.52
C VAL A 82 9.29 10.33 -20.95
N HIS A 83 8.25 10.23 -21.78
CA HIS A 83 6.94 9.76 -21.34
C HIS A 83 7.03 8.35 -20.76
N GLY A 84 6.84 8.22 -19.43
CA GLY A 84 7.14 7.02 -18.67
C GLY A 84 6.36 5.78 -19.08
N ARG A 85 5.05 5.89 -19.31
CA ARG A 85 4.23 4.74 -19.71
C ARG A 85 4.62 4.19 -21.07
N LEU A 86 4.84 5.09 -22.04
CA LEU A 86 5.29 4.68 -23.37
C LEU A 86 6.65 3.99 -23.29
N LEU A 87 7.59 4.56 -22.52
CA LEU A 87 8.88 3.95 -22.29
C LEU A 87 8.76 2.56 -21.63
N SER A 88 7.88 2.40 -20.63
CA SER A 88 7.62 1.12 -19.96
C SER A 88 7.00 0.08 -20.90
N ASP A 89 6.05 0.50 -21.73
CA ASP A 89 5.42 -0.38 -22.72
C ASP A 89 6.43 -0.86 -23.78
N ILE A 90 7.34 -0.01 -24.20
CA ILE A 90 8.43 -0.36 -25.12
C ILE A 90 9.42 -1.29 -24.42
N ALA A 91 9.97 -0.87 -23.26
CA ALA A 91 11.02 -1.60 -22.55
C ALA A 91 10.60 -3.05 -22.22
N SER A 92 9.33 -3.27 -21.86
CA SER A 92 8.79 -4.60 -21.54
C SER A 92 8.71 -5.55 -22.77
N ARG A 93 8.75 -5.01 -24.01
CA ARG A 93 8.58 -5.78 -25.25
C ARG A 93 9.83 -5.80 -26.13
N LEU A 94 10.94 -5.23 -25.66
CA LEU A 94 12.21 -5.26 -26.40
C LEU A 94 12.75 -6.68 -26.55
N PRO A 95 13.46 -6.97 -27.66
CA PRO A 95 14.17 -8.23 -27.80
C PRO A 95 15.29 -8.37 -26.77
N ASN A 96 15.75 -9.60 -26.54
CA ASN A 96 16.83 -9.87 -25.59
C ASN A 96 18.18 -9.48 -26.20
N ALA A 97 18.48 -8.18 -26.17
CA ALA A 97 19.72 -7.57 -26.65
C ALA A 97 20.04 -6.31 -25.82
N PRO A 98 21.29 -5.87 -25.79
CA PRO A 98 21.64 -4.60 -25.13
C PRO A 98 20.84 -3.42 -25.72
N ILE A 99 20.47 -2.49 -24.86
CA ILE A 99 19.80 -1.25 -25.26
C ILE A 99 20.85 -0.16 -25.41
N GLN A 100 20.78 0.59 -26.49
CA GLN A 100 21.46 1.89 -26.66
C GLN A 100 20.40 2.98 -26.68
N ILE A 101 20.63 4.05 -25.93
CA ILE A 101 19.81 5.26 -25.94
C ILE A 101 20.72 6.43 -26.29
N GLU A 102 20.26 7.27 -27.22
CA GLU A 102 20.98 8.50 -27.63
C GLU A 102 19.99 9.62 -27.96
N VAL A 103 20.41 10.85 -27.77
CA VAL A 103 19.68 12.05 -28.26
C VAL A 103 20.17 12.35 -29.65
N ASP A 104 19.24 12.43 -30.62
CA ASP A 104 19.57 12.79 -32.01
C ASP A 104 19.70 14.29 -32.22
N ASP A 105 20.13 14.70 -33.43
CA ASP A 105 20.37 16.10 -33.78
C ASP A 105 19.10 16.98 -33.74
N ASP A 106 17.93 16.36 -33.80
CA ASP A 106 16.61 17.02 -33.72
C ASP A 106 16.05 17.06 -32.28
N GLY A 107 16.80 16.53 -31.29
CA GLY A 107 16.40 16.44 -29.89
C GLY A 107 15.46 15.26 -29.57
N GLY A 108 15.28 14.34 -30.51
CA GLY A 108 14.56 13.09 -30.33
C GLY A 108 15.37 12.08 -29.51
N ILE A 109 14.73 11.27 -28.73
CA ILE A 109 15.38 10.19 -27.96
C ILE A 109 15.25 8.89 -28.74
N VAL A 110 16.36 8.40 -29.23
CA VAL A 110 16.44 7.18 -30.03
C VAL A 110 16.85 6.01 -29.13
N LEU A 111 15.99 5.00 -29.07
CA LEU A 111 16.23 3.75 -28.38
C LEU A 111 16.44 2.65 -29.42
N THR A 112 17.59 2.00 -29.38
CA THR A 112 17.95 0.86 -30.26
C THR A 112 18.18 -0.39 -29.42
N CYS A 113 17.59 -1.50 -29.82
CA CYS A 113 17.76 -2.82 -29.17
C CYS A 113 17.69 -3.93 -30.24
N GLY A 114 18.83 -4.54 -30.58
CA GLY A 114 18.91 -5.47 -31.71
C GLY A 114 18.48 -4.80 -33.00
N SER A 115 17.46 -5.35 -33.66
CA SER A 115 16.86 -4.78 -34.88
C SER A 115 15.74 -3.77 -34.61
N ALA A 116 15.33 -3.60 -33.36
CA ALA A 116 14.27 -2.66 -32.99
C ALA A 116 14.82 -1.26 -32.78
N ARG A 117 14.16 -0.26 -33.37
CA ARG A 117 14.51 1.16 -33.20
C ARG A 117 13.25 1.97 -32.95
N PHE A 118 13.27 2.77 -31.90
CA PHE A 118 12.19 3.68 -31.53
C PHE A 118 12.73 5.09 -31.41
N THR A 119 11.97 6.08 -31.88
CA THR A 119 12.25 7.48 -31.63
C THR A 119 11.14 8.07 -30.77
N LEU A 120 11.49 8.58 -29.62
CA LEU A 120 10.58 9.15 -28.63
C LEU A 120 10.76 10.66 -28.59
N ALA A 121 9.66 11.40 -28.41
CA ALA A 121 9.74 12.82 -28.16
C ALA A 121 10.38 13.08 -26.78
N SER A 122 11.36 13.95 -26.74
CA SER A 122 11.90 14.48 -25.49
C SER A 122 10.89 15.43 -24.85
N MET A 123 10.83 15.43 -23.53
CA MET A 123 10.09 16.42 -22.74
C MET A 123 11.08 17.43 -22.13
N PRO A 124 10.66 18.68 -21.87
CA PRO A 124 11.56 19.70 -21.35
C PRO A 124 11.98 19.39 -19.90
N VAL A 125 13.24 19.00 -19.71
CA VAL A 125 13.81 18.67 -18.39
C VAL A 125 13.68 19.84 -17.41
N GLN A 126 13.84 21.06 -17.88
CA GLN A 126 13.82 22.28 -17.06
C GLN A 126 12.43 22.54 -16.43
N GLU A 127 11.36 21.99 -17.01
CA GLU A 127 10.00 22.10 -16.49
C GLU A 127 9.66 20.99 -15.48
N TYR A 128 10.52 19.96 -15.37
CA TYR A 128 10.27 18.87 -14.42
C TYR A 128 10.56 19.33 -12.99
N PRO A 129 9.65 19.07 -12.03
CA PRO A 129 9.84 19.52 -10.66
C PRO A 129 11.01 18.83 -9.98
N ALA A 130 11.69 19.54 -9.09
CA ALA A 130 12.75 18.96 -8.27
C ALA A 130 12.19 17.86 -7.38
N ILE A 131 12.81 16.68 -7.44
CA ILE A 131 12.40 15.50 -6.66
C ILE A 131 12.96 15.65 -5.26
N PRO A 132 12.11 15.57 -4.20
CA PRO A 132 12.56 15.71 -2.84
C PRO A 132 13.55 14.60 -2.44
N GLU A 133 14.58 14.98 -1.71
CA GLU A 133 15.47 14.05 -1.03
C GLU A 133 15.13 13.99 0.46
N VAL A 134 15.13 12.79 1.01
CA VAL A 134 14.85 12.58 2.44
C VAL A 134 16.17 12.33 3.13
N SER A 135 16.49 13.20 4.07
CA SER A 135 17.60 13.03 5.02
C SER A 135 16.99 13.08 6.43
N GLY A 136 17.13 12.03 7.20
CA GLY A 136 16.58 11.97 8.55
C GLY A 136 16.90 10.66 9.24
N ASP A 137 16.45 10.55 10.48
CA ASP A 137 16.57 9.32 11.25
C ASP A 137 15.80 8.20 10.57
N SER A 138 16.43 7.05 10.44
CA SER A 138 15.86 5.88 9.80
C SER A 138 15.93 4.66 10.71
N GLY A 139 14.99 3.76 10.53
CA GLY A 139 15.04 2.45 11.13
C GLY A 139 14.79 1.36 10.11
N LEU A 140 15.01 0.12 10.50
CA LEU A 140 14.93 -1.05 9.64
C LEU A 140 13.76 -1.95 10.03
N VAL A 141 13.11 -2.51 9.02
CA VAL A 141 12.08 -3.54 9.16
C VAL A 141 12.34 -4.65 8.14
N PRO A 142 12.08 -5.93 8.46
CA PRO A 142 12.11 -7.00 7.47
C PRO A 142 11.09 -6.75 6.37
N GLY A 143 11.51 -6.80 5.10
CA GLY A 143 10.68 -6.45 3.96
C GLY A 143 9.41 -7.29 3.83
N ASP A 144 9.51 -8.61 4.04
CA ASP A 144 8.36 -9.52 3.97
C ASP A 144 7.32 -9.24 5.07
N ASP A 145 7.80 -8.94 6.31
CA ASP A 145 6.92 -8.59 7.42
C ASP A 145 6.22 -7.26 7.17
N PHE A 146 6.94 -6.28 6.62
CA PHE A 146 6.38 -4.98 6.30
C PHE A 146 5.35 -5.06 5.17
N ALA A 147 5.66 -5.76 4.07
CA ALA A 147 4.74 -5.98 2.97
C ALA A 147 3.47 -6.72 3.43
N THR A 148 3.63 -7.74 4.27
CA THR A 148 2.51 -8.46 4.89
C THR A 148 1.66 -7.53 5.75
N SER A 149 2.29 -6.69 6.56
CA SER A 149 1.61 -5.74 7.44
C SER A 149 0.81 -4.70 6.65
N ILE A 150 1.37 -4.18 5.57
CA ILE A 150 0.66 -3.28 4.67
C ILE A 150 -0.57 -3.97 4.07
N ALA A 151 -0.42 -5.19 3.56
CA ALA A 151 -1.53 -5.96 2.99
C ALA A 151 -2.64 -6.25 4.01
N GLN A 152 -2.27 -6.41 5.30
CA GLN A 152 -3.21 -6.66 6.40
C GLN A 152 -3.91 -5.40 6.91
N VAL A 153 -3.40 -4.20 6.63
CA VAL A 153 -3.92 -2.96 7.23
C VAL A 153 -4.48 -1.99 6.18
N ALA A 154 -3.80 -1.80 5.06
CA ALA A 154 -4.12 -0.72 4.12
C ALA A 154 -5.54 -0.81 3.53
N PHE A 155 -6.13 -2.01 3.42
CA PHE A 155 -7.48 -2.19 2.91
C PHE A 155 -8.57 -1.61 3.82
N ALA A 156 -8.26 -1.37 5.10
CA ALA A 156 -9.19 -0.76 6.05
C ALA A 156 -9.23 0.78 5.98
N ALA A 157 -8.33 1.40 5.21
CA ALA A 157 -8.39 2.84 4.95
C ALA A 157 -9.61 3.19 4.09
N SER A 158 -10.13 4.40 4.27
CA SER A 158 -11.23 4.92 3.47
C SER A 158 -10.83 5.09 2.00
N ARG A 159 -11.77 4.82 1.11
CA ARG A 159 -11.66 5.15 -0.32
C ARG A 159 -12.32 6.49 -0.67
N ASP A 160 -12.94 7.12 0.33
CA ASP A 160 -13.64 8.39 0.18
C ASP A 160 -12.74 9.53 0.68
N ASP A 161 -12.46 10.48 -0.19
CA ASP A 161 -11.57 11.64 0.06
C ASP A 161 -12.25 12.75 0.90
N VAL A 162 -13.52 12.59 1.26
CA VAL A 162 -14.23 13.57 2.12
C VAL A 162 -13.54 13.76 3.48
N THR A 163 -12.87 12.74 3.97
CA THR A 163 -12.07 12.83 5.20
C THR A 163 -10.66 12.32 4.92
N PRO A 164 -9.75 13.18 4.44
CA PRO A 164 -8.42 12.78 3.97
C PRO A 164 -7.61 11.97 4.97
N VAL A 165 -7.69 12.26 6.27
CA VAL A 165 -6.96 11.52 7.31
C VAL A 165 -7.35 10.05 7.40
N LEU A 166 -8.54 9.65 6.90
CA LEU A 166 -8.97 8.25 6.87
C LEU A 166 -8.50 7.51 5.61
N THR A 167 -7.99 8.21 4.60
CA THR A 167 -7.45 7.58 3.39
C THR A 167 -6.01 7.07 3.58
N GLY A 168 -5.42 7.37 4.73
CA GLY A 168 -4.07 6.98 5.10
C GLY A 168 -3.99 5.78 6.04
N VAL A 169 -2.78 5.28 6.16
CA VAL A 169 -2.34 4.35 7.19
C VAL A 169 -1.43 5.10 8.14
N GLN A 170 -1.77 5.09 9.42
CA GLN A 170 -0.94 5.65 10.47
C GLN A 170 0.20 4.66 10.77
N LEU A 171 1.44 5.07 10.51
CA LEU A 171 2.63 4.41 10.99
C LEU A 171 3.04 5.06 12.31
N GLU A 172 3.30 4.27 13.33
CA GLU A 172 3.69 4.77 14.65
C GLU A 172 4.83 3.92 15.19
N VAL A 173 5.97 4.56 15.43
CA VAL A 173 7.14 3.94 16.05
C VAL A 173 7.10 4.23 17.54
N THR A 174 7.20 3.19 18.36
CA THR A 174 7.30 3.29 19.83
C THR A 174 8.33 2.28 20.33
N GLY A 175 9.48 2.76 20.77
CA GLY A 175 10.59 1.92 21.18
C GLY A 175 11.04 1.00 20.03
N THR A 176 10.92 -0.31 20.22
CA THR A 176 11.31 -1.35 19.25
C THR A 176 10.13 -1.90 18.44
N ARG A 177 9.04 -1.16 18.34
CA ARG A 177 7.84 -1.56 17.58
C ARG A 177 7.42 -0.51 16.57
N LEU A 178 7.10 -0.98 15.38
CA LEU A 178 6.37 -0.24 14.37
C LEU A 178 4.93 -0.78 14.32
N SER A 179 3.98 0.13 14.45
CA SER A 179 2.56 -0.18 14.32
C SER A 179 2.01 0.45 13.06
N LEU A 180 1.18 -0.30 12.34
CA LEU A 180 0.38 0.19 11.22
C LEU A 180 -1.08 0.17 11.62
N VAL A 181 -1.79 1.27 11.43
CA VAL A 181 -3.23 1.38 11.78
C VAL A 181 -3.99 2.07 10.65
N ALA A 182 -5.14 1.53 10.27
CA ALA A 182 -6.06 2.15 9.31
C ALA A 182 -7.51 1.98 9.75
N THR A 183 -8.37 2.92 9.37
CA THR A 183 -9.80 2.90 9.67
C THR A 183 -10.61 3.69 8.63
N ASP A 184 -11.86 3.25 8.40
CA ASP A 184 -12.86 3.95 7.60
C ASP A 184 -14.12 4.33 8.41
N ARG A 185 -14.03 4.34 9.77
CA ARG A 185 -15.09 4.53 10.78
C ARG A 185 -15.90 3.27 11.09
N TYR A 186 -15.97 2.30 10.19
CA TYR A 186 -16.74 1.07 10.38
C TYR A 186 -15.88 -0.09 10.84
N ARG A 187 -14.58 0.02 10.59
CA ARG A 187 -13.58 -0.99 10.93
C ARG A 187 -12.24 -0.36 11.26
N VAL A 188 -11.42 -1.08 11.99
CA VAL A 188 -10.03 -0.72 12.30
C VAL A 188 -9.16 -1.94 12.07
N ALA A 189 -8.11 -1.81 11.29
CA ALA A 189 -7.05 -2.81 11.19
C ALA A 189 -5.78 -2.28 11.87
N LEU A 190 -5.15 -3.14 12.65
CA LEU A 190 -3.89 -2.87 13.36
C LEU A 190 -2.94 -4.03 13.18
N ARG A 191 -1.69 -3.73 12.87
CA ARG A 191 -0.59 -4.68 12.83
C ARG A 191 0.62 -4.11 13.55
N GLU A 192 1.30 -4.92 14.35
CA GLU A 192 2.54 -4.56 15.02
C GLU A 192 3.66 -5.49 14.56
N ILE A 193 4.83 -4.90 14.27
CA ILE A 193 6.04 -5.62 13.86
C ILE A 193 7.26 -5.06 14.58
N PRO A 194 8.35 -5.84 14.68
CA PRO A 194 9.61 -5.34 15.21
C PRO A 194 10.14 -4.15 14.41
N TRP A 195 10.75 -3.22 15.12
CA TRP A 195 11.42 -2.04 14.60
C TRP A 195 12.83 -1.94 15.14
N ASP A 196 13.82 -1.83 14.25
CA ASP A 196 15.19 -1.54 14.62
C ASP A 196 15.53 -0.08 14.27
N GLY A 197 15.42 0.79 15.25
CA GLY A 197 15.74 2.22 15.12
C GLY A 197 17.23 2.54 15.26
N GLY A 198 18.09 1.53 15.42
CA GLY A 198 19.51 1.73 15.63
C GLY A 198 19.79 2.62 16.84
N SER A 199 20.77 3.52 16.70
CA SER A 199 21.15 4.48 17.76
C SER A 199 20.16 5.64 17.95
N ALA A 200 19.22 5.82 17.03
CA ALA A 200 18.20 6.89 17.05
C ALA A 200 16.88 6.45 17.71
N ALA A 201 16.83 5.25 18.31
CA ALA A 201 15.65 4.79 19.05
C ALA A 201 15.37 5.74 20.22
N SER A 202 14.44 6.68 20.05
CA SER A 202 13.99 7.59 21.08
C SER A 202 12.81 6.98 21.86
N GLU A 203 12.66 7.37 23.13
CA GLU A 203 11.46 7.02 23.91
C GLU A 203 10.22 7.78 23.41
N GLU A 204 10.43 8.83 22.60
CA GLU A 204 9.34 9.60 22.00
C GLU A 204 8.73 8.84 20.81
N SER A 205 7.41 8.77 20.81
CA SER A 205 6.64 8.18 19.72
C SER A 205 6.72 9.07 18.48
N THR A 206 7.14 8.50 17.36
CA THR A 206 7.10 9.16 16.05
C THR A 206 5.94 8.59 15.25
N ALA A 207 5.10 9.45 14.70
CA ALA A 207 3.93 9.05 13.93
C ALA A 207 3.90 9.70 12.55
N ALA A 208 3.52 8.94 11.53
CA ALA A 208 3.39 9.40 10.15
C ALA A 208 2.11 8.85 9.52
N LEU A 209 1.30 9.71 8.91
CA LEU A 209 0.09 9.32 8.20
C LEU A 209 0.38 9.25 6.69
N VAL A 210 0.54 8.04 6.19
CA VAL A 210 0.96 7.75 4.80
C VAL A 210 -0.26 7.41 3.96
N PRO A 211 -0.44 7.97 2.74
CA PRO A 211 -1.51 7.56 1.83
C PRO A 211 -1.51 6.04 1.61
N ALA A 212 -2.66 5.39 1.87
CA ALA A 212 -2.78 3.93 1.77
C ALA A 212 -2.46 3.40 0.38
N ARG A 213 -2.74 4.19 -0.68
CA ARG A 213 -2.39 3.86 -2.06
C ARG A 213 -0.88 3.75 -2.24
N THR A 214 -0.13 4.77 -1.81
CA THR A 214 1.34 4.77 -1.93
C THR A 214 1.94 3.63 -1.12
N LEU A 215 1.48 3.43 0.11
CA LEU A 215 1.96 2.36 0.97
C LEU A 215 1.69 0.97 0.38
N THR A 216 0.53 0.78 -0.27
CA THR A 216 0.21 -0.47 -0.99
C THR A 216 1.20 -0.76 -2.12
N GLU A 217 1.60 0.25 -2.88
CA GLU A 217 2.60 0.08 -3.94
C GLU A 217 4.01 -0.18 -3.36
N VAL A 218 4.36 0.45 -2.24
CA VAL A 218 5.58 0.15 -1.48
C VAL A 218 5.60 -1.34 -1.07
N GLY A 219 4.51 -1.84 -0.46
CA GLY A 219 4.40 -3.23 -0.05
C GLY A 219 4.57 -4.22 -1.20
N LYS A 220 3.96 -3.95 -2.36
CA LYS A 220 4.10 -4.79 -3.56
C LYS A 220 5.51 -4.75 -4.15
N THR A 221 6.16 -3.59 -4.08
CA THR A 221 7.48 -3.38 -4.69
C THR A 221 8.59 -4.04 -3.89
N PHE A 222 8.52 -3.98 -2.56
CA PHE A 222 9.58 -4.45 -1.68
C PHE A 222 9.29 -5.82 -1.03
N SER A 223 8.24 -6.53 -1.47
CA SER A 223 7.78 -7.81 -0.91
C SER A 223 8.78 -8.98 -0.99
N HIS A 224 9.87 -8.85 -1.74
CA HIS A 224 10.88 -9.92 -1.92
C HIS A 224 12.31 -9.34 -1.79
N GLY A 225 12.43 -8.16 -1.21
CA GLY A 225 13.71 -7.53 -0.89
C GLY A 225 14.15 -7.85 0.54
N GLY A 226 15.41 -7.58 0.86
CA GLY A 226 15.89 -7.64 2.23
C GLY A 226 15.19 -6.62 3.15
N ASP A 227 15.94 -6.10 4.12
CA ASP A 227 15.40 -5.08 5.02
C ASP A 227 15.04 -3.79 4.29
N ILE A 228 13.99 -3.15 4.77
CA ILE A 228 13.54 -1.84 4.30
C ILE A 228 13.96 -0.79 5.32
N SER A 229 14.70 0.21 4.88
CA SER A 229 14.95 1.42 5.65
C SER A 229 13.77 2.37 5.50
N ILE A 230 13.22 2.81 6.63
CA ILE A 230 12.15 3.80 6.68
C ILE A 230 12.71 5.05 7.35
N ALA A 231 12.76 6.15 6.60
CA ALA A 231 13.25 7.44 7.09
C ALA A 231 12.10 8.45 7.18
N PHE A 232 12.05 9.15 8.31
CA PHE A 232 11.11 10.23 8.55
C PHE A 232 11.86 11.56 8.42
N SER A 233 11.39 12.45 7.55
CA SER A 233 11.92 13.81 7.45
C SER A 233 10.82 14.80 7.80
N GLY A 234 11.05 15.56 8.83
CA GLY A 234 10.10 16.55 9.33
C GLY A 234 10.81 17.83 9.81
N SER A 235 10.96 18.80 8.92
CA SER A 235 11.14 20.19 9.33
C SER A 235 10.52 21.10 8.27
N GLY A 236 9.43 21.76 8.59
CA GLY A 236 8.81 22.76 7.74
C GLY A 236 7.45 22.35 7.14
N ASP A 237 7.07 22.99 6.03
CA ASP A 237 5.75 22.83 5.41
C ASP A 237 5.51 21.49 4.69
N ARG A 238 6.53 20.65 4.56
CA ARG A 238 6.45 19.35 3.85
C ARG A 238 7.05 18.25 4.72
N GLU A 239 6.19 17.43 5.29
CA GLU A 239 6.57 16.20 5.96
C GLU A 239 6.61 15.07 4.95
N ILE A 240 7.73 14.36 4.87
CA ILE A 240 7.99 13.33 3.87
C ILE A 240 8.49 12.06 4.58
N ILE A 241 8.04 10.92 4.12
CA ILE A 241 8.56 9.60 4.49
C ILE A 241 9.25 8.96 3.28
N ALA A 242 10.35 8.26 3.53
CA ALA A 242 11.03 7.47 2.51
C ALA A 242 11.14 6.01 2.90
N PHE A 243 10.99 5.14 1.92
CA PHE A 243 11.15 3.70 2.00
C PHE A 243 12.25 3.29 1.03
N THR A 244 13.33 2.71 1.54
CA THR A 244 14.49 2.31 0.72
C THR A 244 14.82 0.85 0.91
N SER A 245 15.01 0.12 -0.17
CA SER A 245 15.55 -1.25 -0.17
C SER A 245 16.45 -1.44 -1.38
N GLY A 246 17.71 -1.78 -1.13
CA GLY A 246 18.75 -1.86 -2.15
C GLY A 246 18.93 -0.50 -2.88
N ASN A 247 18.79 -0.53 -4.19
CA ASN A 247 18.92 0.65 -5.07
C ASN A 247 17.58 1.37 -5.36
N LYS A 248 16.49 0.98 -4.69
CA LYS A 248 15.15 1.53 -4.92
C LYS A 248 14.70 2.36 -3.73
N THR A 249 14.21 3.56 -3.99
CA THR A 249 13.63 4.46 -3.00
C THR A 249 12.27 4.95 -3.46
N VAL A 250 11.30 4.90 -2.55
CA VAL A 250 9.99 5.53 -2.71
C VAL A 250 9.84 6.58 -1.63
N THR A 251 9.43 7.79 -2.00
CA THR A 251 9.06 8.83 -1.03
C THR A 251 7.59 9.15 -1.13
N SER A 252 7.00 9.63 -0.04
CA SER A 252 5.63 10.09 0.01
C SER A 252 5.48 11.32 0.88
N LEU A 253 4.67 12.28 0.43
CA LEU A 253 4.15 13.31 1.32
C LEU A 253 3.22 12.66 2.34
N LEU A 254 3.23 13.18 3.57
CA LEU A 254 2.31 12.75 4.62
C LEU A 254 0.98 13.48 4.53
N ILE A 255 -0.09 12.78 4.90
CA ILE A 255 -1.41 13.38 5.03
C ILE A 255 -1.42 14.26 6.30
N LYS A 256 -1.75 15.53 6.14
CA LYS A 256 -1.87 16.46 7.28
C LYS A 256 -3.18 16.26 8.02
N GLY A 257 -3.12 16.28 9.33
CA GLY A 257 -4.29 16.22 10.21
C GLY A 257 -4.17 15.19 11.32
N ASN A 258 -5.15 15.16 12.20
CA ASN A 258 -5.16 14.26 13.35
C ASN A 258 -5.86 12.94 12.99
N PHE A 259 -5.12 11.86 12.98
CA PHE A 259 -5.68 10.51 12.88
C PHE A 259 -6.48 10.19 14.15
N PRO A 260 -7.67 9.57 14.05
CA PRO A 260 -8.49 9.29 15.22
C PRO A 260 -7.79 8.29 16.17
N PRO A 261 -7.90 8.46 17.49
CA PRO A 261 -7.23 7.61 18.48
C PRO A 261 -7.93 6.25 18.64
N VAL A 262 -7.93 5.44 17.58
CA VAL A 262 -8.70 4.18 17.50
C VAL A 262 -8.11 3.04 18.34
N ARG A 263 -6.86 3.12 18.81
CA ARG A 263 -6.26 2.09 19.66
C ARG A 263 -7.07 1.83 20.93
N ARG A 264 -7.69 2.85 21.51
CA ARG A 264 -8.56 2.75 22.68
C ARG A 264 -9.85 1.95 22.47
N LEU A 265 -10.17 1.63 21.20
CA LEU A 265 -11.35 0.84 20.87
C LEU A 265 -11.12 -0.67 21.01
N PHE A 266 -9.85 -1.09 21.05
CA PHE A 266 -9.51 -2.50 21.21
C PHE A 266 -9.80 -2.93 22.65
N PRO A 267 -10.58 -4.01 22.84
CA PRO A 267 -10.94 -4.48 24.18
C PRO A 267 -9.73 -5.08 24.89
N GLU A 268 -9.67 -4.86 26.18
CA GLU A 268 -8.74 -5.55 27.07
C GLU A 268 -9.47 -6.77 27.67
N GLY A 269 -9.00 -7.96 27.31
CA GLY A 269 -9.37 -9.24 27.92
C GLY A 269 -10.88 -9.54 27.98
N THR A 270 -11.38 -10.30 27.04
CA THR A 270 -12.72 -10.88 27.12
C THR A 270 -12.64 -12.36 26.76
N ASP A 271 -13.26 -13.20 27.57
CA ASP A 271 -13.30 -14.66 27.34
C ASP A 271 -14.43 -15.06 26.38
N HIS A 272 -15.35 -14.16 26.07
CA HIS A 272 -16.49 -14.41 25.19
C HIS A 272 -16.07 -14.37 23.72
N HIS A 273 -15.96 -15.53 23.08
CA HIS A 273 -15.50 -15.61 21.69
C HIS A 273 -15.95 -16.89 20.99
N ALA A 274 -15.92 -16.85 19.66
CA ALA A 274 -16.06 -18.02 18.81
C ALA A 274 -14.78 -18.27 18.01
N VAL A 275 -14.40 -19.53 17.84
CA VAL A 275 -13.32 -19.98 16.98
C VAL A 275 -13.92 -20.76 15.82
N VAL A 276 -13.58 -20.38 14.59
CA VAL A 276 -14.14 -20.95 13.36
C VAL A 276 -13.02 -21.22 12.37
N ASN A 277 -13.15 -22.25 11.53
CA ASN A 277 -12.23 -22.44 10.42
C ASN A 277 -12.35 -21.27 9.43
N THR A 278 -11.24 -20.60 9.16
CA THR A 278 -11.21 -19.35 8.37
C THR A 278 -11.71 -19.55 6.93
N ALA A 279 -11.30 -20.65 6.29
CA ALA A 279 -11.66 -20.93 4.91
C ALA A 279 -13.14 -21.32 4.77
N GLU A 280 -13.63 -22.18 5.67
CA GLU A 280 -15.03 -22.62 5.68
C GLU A 280 -15.98 -21.43 5.93
N LEU A 281 -15.66 -20.59 6.91
CA LEU A 281 -16.43 -19.37 7.16
C LEU A 281 -16.44 -18.43 5.96
N ALA A 282 -15.27 -18.19 5.34
CA ALA A 282 -15.17 -17.30 4.18
C ALA A 282 -15.99 -17.80 2.98
N GLU A 283 -15.94 -19.11 2.69
CA GLU A 283 -16.71 -19.70 1.60
C GLU A 283 -18.22 -19.68 1.88
N ALA A 284 -18.65 -19.94 3.10
CA ALA A 284 -20.05 -19.85 3.50
C ALA A 284 -20.57 -18.41 3.41
N VAL A 285 -19.80 -17.43 3.90
CA VAL A 285 -20.14 -16.00 3.77
C VAL A 285 -20.29 -15.60 2.30
N ARG A 286 -19.39 -16.05 1.40
CA ARG A 286 -19.50 -15.78 -0.03
C ARG A 286 -20.79 -16.35 -0.63
N ARG A 287 -21.13 -17.61 -0.31
CA ARG A 287 -22.35 -18.26 -0.82
C ARG A 287 -23.61 -17.60 -0.33
N VAL A 288 -23.74 -17.40 0.98
CA VAL A 288 -24.95 -16.85 1.58
C VAL A 288 -25.16 -15.39 1.17
N SER A 289 -24.07 -14.64 0.98
CA SER A 289 -24.16 -13.23 0.55
C SER A 289 -24.69 -13.03 -0.87
N LEU A 290 -24.76 -14.09 -1.70
CA LEU A 290 -25.27 -13.96 -3.09
C LEU A 290 -26.73 -13.49 -3.16
N VAL A 291 -27.52 -13.72 -2.11
CA VAL A 291 -28.93 -13.33 -2.06
C VAL A 291 -29.18 -12.01 -1.33
N LEU A 292 -28.12 -11.38 -0.77
CA LEU A 292 -28.26 -10.12 -0.05
C LEU A 292 -28.49 -8.95 -1.00
N ASP A 293 -29.32 -8.02 -0.58
CA ASP A 293 -29.35 -6.68 -1.16
C ASP A 293 -28.04 -5.95 -0.89
N ARG A 294 -27.62 -5.08 -1.82
CA ARG A 294 -26.26 -4.48 -1.86
C ARG A 294 -25.77 -3.83 -0.57
N SER A 295 -26.64 -3.44 0.34
CA SER A 295 -26.29 -2.72 1.57
C SER A 295 -26.76 -3.44 2.83
N ALA A 296 -27.35 -4.63 2.69
CA ALA A 296 -27.87 -5.35 3.82
C ALA A 296 -26.76 -6.06 4.59
N PRO A 297 -26.79 -6.06 5.94
CA PRO A 297 -25.90 -6.88 6.72
C PRO A 297 -26.28 -8.36 6.63
N LEU A 298 -25.28 -9.21 6.66
CA LEU A 298 -25.46 -10.65 6.85
C LEU A 298 -25.70 -10.92 8.32
N ARG A 299 -26.73 -11.70 8.66
CA ARG A 299 -27.05 -12.09 10.03
C ARG A 299 -26.21 -13.30 10.43
N PHE A 300 -25.56 -13.23 11.57
CA PHE A 300 -24.81 -14.32 12.19
C PHE A 300 -25.44 -14.66 13.53
N THR A 301 -25.64 -15.95 13.77
CA THR A 301 -26.07 -16.49 15.06
C THR A 301 -25.05 -17.54 15.51
N PHE A 302 -24.29 -17.19 16.52
CA PHE A 302 -23.30 -18.06 17.16
C PHE A 302 -23.95 -18.79 18.33
N THR A 303 -23.86 -20.12 18.32
CA THR A 303 -24.38 -21.00 19.36
C THR A 303 -23.34 -22.09 19.64
N THR A 304 -23.64 -22.95 20.61
CA THR A 304 -22.83 -24.16 20.89
C THR A 304 -22.82 -25.16 19.73
N ASP A 305 -23.79 -25.07 18.81
CA ASP A 305 -23.93 -25.99 17.67
C ASP A 305 -23.21 -25.47 16.42
N GLY A 306 -22.66 -24.25 16.47
CA GLY A 306 -21.95 -23.62 15.33
C GLY A 306 -22.34 -22.18 15.10
N VAL A 307 -21.96 -21.64 13.94
CA VAL A 307 -22.36 -20.31 13.46
C VAL A 307 -23.30 -20.45 12.27
N THR A 308 -24.52 -19.96 12.41
CA THR A 308 -25.52 -19.91 11.33
C THR A 308 -25.53 -18.52 10.71
N MET A 309 -25.44 -18.47 9.38
CA MET A 309 -25.53 -17.26 8.58
C MET A 309 -26.86 -17.25 7.84
N ASP A 310 -27.64 -16.18 7.99
CA ASP A 310 -28.93 -16.00 7.33
C ASP A 310 -28.93 -14.74 6.47
N ALA A 311 -29.38 -14.86 5.23
CA ALA A 311 -29.55 -13.77 4.28
C ALA A 311 -30.94 -13.79 3.68
N SER A 312 -31.48 -12.59 3.43
CA SER A 312 -32.75 -12.40 2.72
C SER A 312 -32.62 -11.28 1.71
N GLY A 313 -32.94 -11.57 0.46
CA GLY A 313 -33.05 -10.62 -0.66
C GLY A 313 -34.53 -10.30 -0.92
N GLY A 314 -35.19 -9.69 0.05
CA GLY A 314 -36.61 -9.37 -0.03
C GLY A 314 -37.49 -10.62 -0.17
N GLU A 315 -38.42 -10.57 -1.15
CA GLU A 315 -39.32 -11.70 -1.44
C GLU A 315 -38.73 -12.72 -2.43
N GLN A 316 -37.60 -12.41 -3.05
CA GLN A 316 -37.07 -13.16 -4.20
C GLN A 316 -36.21 -14.37 -3.79
N ALA A 317 -35.39 -14.24 -2.74
CA ALA A 317 -34.47 -15.28 -2.33
C ALA A 317 -34.13 -15.24 -0.84
N ARG A 318 -33.85 -16.41 -0.27
CA ARG A 318 -33.32 -16.56 1.08
C ARG A 318 -32.22 -17.62 1.07
N ALA A 319 -31.23 -17.43 1.90
CA ALA A 319 -30.17 -18.42 2.11
C ALA A 319 -29.88 -18.56 3.60
N SER A 320 -29.57 -19.78 4.02
CA SER A 320 -29.11 -20.08 5.37
C SER A 320 -28.04 -21.18 5.28
N GLU A 321 -26.94 -21.00 5.98
CA GLU A 321 -25.86 -21.98 6.06
C GLU A 321 -25.25 -21.98 7.45
N THR A 322 -24.91 -23.16 7.96
CA THR A 322 -24.25 -23.32 9.26
C THR A 322 -22.86 -23.91 9.07
N VAL A 323 -21.88 -23.36 9.76
CA VAL A 323 -20.49 -23.82 9.81
C VAL A 323 -20.14 -24.14 11.26
N ASP A 324 -19.30 -25.17 11.45
CA ASP A 324 -18.83 -25.55 12.77
C ASP A 324 -18.09 -24.40 13.45
N ALA A 325 -18.40 -24.14 14.69
CA ALA A 325 -17.75 -23.13 15.51
C ALA A 325 -17.64 -23.58 16.95
N HIS A 326 -16.56 -23.21 17.61
CA HIS A 326 -16.39 -23.41 19.03
C HIS A 326 -16.67 -22.09 19.77
N LEU A 327 -17.84 -22.01 20.41
CA LEU A 327 -18.27 -20.82 21.17
C LEU A 327 -17.93 -21.00 22.66
N ILE A 328 -17.29 -19.97 23.22
CA ILE A 328 -17.11 -19.79 24.66
C ILE A 328 -17.91 -18.58 25.10
N GLY A 329 -18.86 -18.77 26.00
CA GLY A 329 -19.80 -17.77 26.48
C GLY A 329 -21.22 -17.99 25.97
N ASP A 330 -22.05 -16.96 26.05
CA ASP A 330 -23.47 -17.02 25.69
C ASP A 330 -23.69 -16.94 24.18
N ASP A 331 -24.84 -17.39 23.70
CA ASP A 331 -25.26 -17.27 22.31
C ASP A 331 -25.26 -15.78 21.87
N VAL A 332 -24.78 -15.52 20.66
CA VAL A 332 -24.69 -14.16 20.10
C VAL A 332 -25.35 -14.09 18.73
N THR A 333 -26.21 -13.09 18.55
CA THR A 333 -26.76 -12.77 17.23
C THR A 333 -26.40 -11.33 16.87
N LEU A 334 -25.79 -11.13 15.69
CA LEU A 334 -25.37 -9.82 15.19
C LEU A 334 -25.38 -9.76 13.67
N GLY A 335 -25.40 -8.54 13.13
CA GLY A 335 -25.27 -8.27 11.70
C GLY A 335 -23.89 -7.77 11.37
N LEU A 336 -23.24 -8.33 10.35
CA LEU A 336 -21.95 -7.83 9.85
C LEU A 336 -22.05 -7.53 8.36
N ASN A 337 -21.28 -6.52 7.94
CA ASN A 337 -21.04 -6.31 6.52
C ASN A 337 -20.19 -7.47 5.97
N PRO A 338 -20.72 -8.28 5.03
CA PRO A 338 -20.03 -9.47 4.56
C PRO A 338 -18.73 -9.15 3.84
N GLN A 339 -18.65 -8.02 3.12
CA GLN A 339 -17.43 -7.61 2.43
C GLN A 339 -16.30 -7.28 3.43
N TYR A 340 -16.62 -6.54 4.50
CA TYR A 340 -15.64 -6.19 5.53
C TYR A 340 -15.16 -7.42 6.30
N LEU A 341 -16.05 -8.37 6.55
CA LEU A 341 -15.69 -9.65 7.17
C LEU A 341 -14.77 -10.48 6.24
N LEU A 342 -15.10 -10.61 4.96
CA LEU A 342 -14.28 -11.34 3.99
C LEU A 342 -12.87 -10.75 3.83
N GLU A 343 -12.74 -9.43 3.84
CA GLU A 343 -11.45 -8.76 3.83
C GLU A 343 -10.64 -9.07 5.11
N ALA A 344 -11.28 -9.09 6.28
CA ALA A 344 -10.64 -9.50 7.53
C ALA A 344 -10.18 -10.96 7.49
N LEU A 345 -11.04 -11.89 7.06
CA LEU A 345 -10.72 -13.31 6.96
C LEU A 345 -9.56 -13.57 6.00
N THR A 346 -9.47 -12.80 4.92
CA THR A 346 -8.32 -12.84 3.99
C THR A 346 -7.03 -12.33 4.65
N ALA A 347 -7.13 -11.33 5.52
CA ALA A 347 -6.00 -10.69 6.19
C ALA A 347 -5.44 -11.51 7.36
N VAL A 348 -6.27 -12.28 8.05
CA VAL A 348 -5.90 -13.08 9.24
C VAL A 348 -4.79 -14.10 8.93
N LYS A 349 -4.78 -14.72 7.73
CA LYS A 349 -3.77 -15.70 7.27
C LYS A 349 -3.49 -16.83 8.27
N SER A 350 -4.52 -17.33 8.93
CA SER A 350 -4.46 -18.48 9.86
C SER A 350 -5.55 -19.48 9.53
N GLU A 351 -5.34 -20.75 9.91
CA GLU A 351 -6.31 -21.82 9.68
C GLU A 351 -7.63 -21.55 10.40
N PHE A 352 -7.55 -21.01 11.60
CA PHE A 352 -8.70 -20.62 12.39
C PHE A 352 -8.72 -19.12 12.63
N VAL A 353 -9.91 -18.55 12.78
CA VAL A 353 -10.16 -17.18 13.17
C VAL A 353 -10.87 -17.15 14.53
N ARG A 354 -10.44 -16.24 15.39
CA ARG A 354 -11.11 -15.94 16.65
C ARG A 354 -11.92 -14.66 16.49
N ILE A 355 -13.21 -14.76 16.75
CA ILE A 355 -14.15 -13.64 16.76
C ILE A 355 -14.55 -13.40 18.22
N THR A 356 -14.05 -12.32 18.80
CA THR A 356 -14.28 -11.98 20.20
C THR A 356 -15.40 -10.96 20.29
N PHE A 357 -16.38 -11.24 21.16
CA PHE A 357 -17.54 -10.40 21.39
C PHE A 357 -17.28 -9.52 22.60
N THR A 358 -17.48 -8.21 22.44
CA THR A 358 -17.29 -7.25 23.51
C THR A 358 -18.65 -6.84 24.05
N SER A 359 -18.80 -6.81 25.38
CA SER A 359 -19.99 -6.26 26.02
C SER A 359 -19.97 -4.75 26.04
N SER A 360 -21.12 -4.10 25.88
CA SER A 360 -21.28 -2.68 26.11
C SER A 360 -22.06 -2.46 27.39
N ASP A 361 -21.62 -1.53 28.22
CA ASP A 361 -22.39 -1.07 29.39
C ASP A 361 -23.74 -0.44 28.99
N ASN A 362 -23.91 -0.13 27.72
CA ASN A 362 -25.14 0.42 27.17
C ASN A 362 -25.81 -0.62 26.26
N ALA A 363 -26.91 -1.21 26.72
CA ALA A 363 -27.68 -2.23 26.01
C ALA A 363 -28.19 -1.82 24.61
N ASN A 364 -28.18 -0.51 24.30
CA ASN A 364 -28.59 0.02 23.00
C ASN A 364 -27.42 0.26 22.04
N LYS A 365 -26.17 0.02 22.47
CA LYS A 365 -24.98 0.25 21.65
C LYS A 365 -24.35 -1.08 21.28
N LEU A 366 -24.31 -1.38 19.97
CA LEU A 366 -23.57 -2.51 19.43
C LEU A 366 -22.07 -2.27 19.61
N SER A 367 -21.41 -3.19 20.32
CA SER A 367 -19.96 -3.16 20.49
C SER A 367 -19.28 -3.77 19.27
N PRO A 368 -18.10 -3.24 18.85
CA PRO A 368 -17.32 -3.86 17.79
C PRO A 368 -16.93 -5.30 18.14
N VAL A 369 -16.88 -6.18 17.16
CA VAL A 369 -16.27 -7.49 17.29
C VAL A 369 -14.78 -7.41 16.99
N LEU A 370 -13.96 -8.10 17.79
CA LEU A 370 -12.53 -8.21 17.55
C LEU A 370 -12.23 -9.52 16.83
N ILE A 371 -11.55 -9.41 15.69
CA ILE A 371 -11.13 -10.55 14.87
C ILE A 371 -9.61 -10.67 14.95
N THR A 372 -9.12 -11.84 15.32
CA THR A 372 -7.69 -12.16 15.47
C THR A 372 -7.37 -13.53 14.89
N SER A 373 -6.08 -13.78 14.68
CA SER A 373 -5.60 -15.09 14.26
C SER A 373 -5.77 -16.13 15.39
N GLN A 374 -6.02 -17.37 15.01
CA GLN A 374 -6.13 -18.51 15.92
C GLN A 374 -5.37 -19.70 15.33
N THR A 375 -4.47 -20.30 16.11
CA THR A 375 -3.61 -21.38 15.61
C THR A 375 -4.34 -22.72 15.59
N SER A 376 -5.16 -22.99 16.61
CA SER A 376 -6.04 -24.16 16.72
C SER A 376 -7.26 -23.79 17.53
N VAL A 377 -8.24 -24.68 17.65
CA VAL A 377 -9.46 -24.42 18.44
C VAL A 377 -9.13 -23.93 19.86
N ASP A 378 -8.11 -24.49 20.49
CA ASP A 378 -7.77 -24.23 21.90
C ASP A 378 -6.58 -23.25 22.07
N LYS A 379 -5.94 -22.82 20.98
CA LYS A 379 -4.70 -22.02 21.07
C LYS A 379 -4.78 -20.76 20.22
N ALA A 380 -4.77 -19.62 20.89
CA ALA A 380 -4.67 -18.31 20.25
C ALA A 380 -3.42 -18.21 19.36
N GLY A 381 -3.54 -17.48 18.25
CA GLY A 381 -2.44 -17.12 17.39
C GLY A 381 -1.57 -16.00 17.98
N ALA A 382 -0.58 -15.56 17.23
CA ALA A 382 0.19 -14.38 17.58
C ALA A 382 -0.72 -13.14 17.52
N ASP A 383 -0.73 -12.34 18.59
CA ASP A 383 -1.63 -11.20 18.75
C ASP A 383 -1.10 -9.91 18.05
N THR A 384 -0.44 -10.08 16.92
CA THR A 384 0.20 -9.00 16.17
C THR A 384 -0.70 -8.35 15.12
N PHE A 385 -1.75 -9.06 14.68
CA PHE A 385 -2.80 -8.53 13.80
C PHE A 385 -4.14 -8.53 14.52
N LYS A 386 -4.78 -7.37 14.58
CA LYS A 386 -6.07 -7.16 15.21
C LYS A 386 -6.99 -6.40 14.26
N TYR A 387 -8.21 -6.86 14.15
CA TYR A 387 -9.21 -6.19 13.32
C TYR A 387 -10.51 -6.01 14.09
N LEU A 388 -10.95 -4.76 14.19
CA LEU A 388 -12.26 -4.43 14.76
C LEU A 388 -13.27 -4.21 13.64
N LEU A 389 -14.44 -4.80 13.77
CA LEU A 389 -15.56 -4.61 12.86
C LEU A 389 -16.80 -4.18 13.64
N GLN A 390 -17.36 -3.02 13.25
CA GLN A 390 -18.59 -2.51 13.84
C GLN A 390 -19.79 -3.30 13.30
N PRO A 391 -20.58 -3.96 14.17
CA PRO A 391 -21.83 -4.59 13.74
C PRO A 391 -22.86 -3.58 13.23
N ASN A 392 -23.68 -4.03 12.31
CA ASN A 392 -24.83 -3.31 11.80
C ASN A 392 -26.11 -3.64 12.59
N LEU A 393 -27.03 -2.71 12.64
CA LEU A 393 -28.36 -2.99 13.17
C LEU A 393 -29.07 -4.02 12.27
N LEU A 394 -29.59 -5.07 12.88
CA LEU A 394 -30.49 -6.01 12.22
C LEU A 394 -31.90 -5.39 12.25
N LEU A 395 -32.43 -5.08 11.08
CA LEU A 395 -33.84 -4.70 10.96
C LEU A 395 -34.69 -5.91 11.38
N ARG A 396 -35.70 -5.67 12.22
CA ARG A 396 -36.61 -6.70 12.72
C ARG A 396 -37.56 -7.15 11.62
#